data_f72620e3708dc6de3932ce1c6aeb1de6
#
_entry.id   f72620e3708dc6de3932ce1c6aeb1de6
#
_cell.length_a   1.000
_cell.length_b   1.000
_cell.length_c   1.000
_cell.angle_alpha   90.00
_cell.angle_beta   90.00
_cell.angle_gamma   90.00
#
_symmetry.space_group_name_H-M   'P 1'
#
loop_
_entity.id
_entity.type
_entity.pdbx_description
1 polymer ?
#
loop_
_entity_poly.entity_id
_entity_poly.type
_entity_poly.pdbx_seq_one_letter_code
_entity_poly.pdbx_strand_id
1 'polypeptide(L)'
;MFAAIAVFAASIQGVFAQQTYEEMERLTVNEQVTTVITATEPIRFVDISTDKIAGDQPINNTIRLKPKEGAHEDGEVLAIVTIVTERYRSQYALLYTTRLQEAVTDKVV
;
A
#
# COMPACT_ATOMS: atom_id res chain seq x y z
N MET A 1 13.48 15.38 29.10
CA MET A 1 13.88 15.33 28.51
C MET A 1 14.02 14.90 28.22
N PHE A 2 14.02 14.94 28.30
CA PHE A 2 14.47 14.77 27.65
C PHE A 2 14.53 14.35 27.06
N ALA A 3 14.31 14.26 27.17
CA ALA A 3 14.75 14.18 26.31
C ALA A 3 14.84 13.73 25.77
N ALA A 4 14.76 13.69 25.93
CA ALA A 4 15.16 13.61 25.19
C ALA A 4 15.22 13.14 24.66
N ILE A 5 15.29 13.12 24.69
CA ILE A 5 15.64 12.98 23.96
C ILE A 5 15.73 12.60 23.37
N ALA A 6 15.70 12.58 23.49
CA ALA A 6 16.02 12.56 22.67
C ALA A 6 16.16 12.16 22.15
N VAL A 7 16.37 12.18 22.20
CA VAL A 7 16.74 12.06 21.42
C VAL A 7 16.89 11.70 20.97
N PHE A 8 17.10 11.63 20.90
CA PHE A 8 17.47 11.56 20.14
C PHE A 8 17.52 11.18 19.45
N ALA A 9 17.42 11.16 19.57
CA ALA A 9 17.63 11.13 18.72
C ALA A 9 17.68 10.93 18.09
N ALA A 10 17.76 10.96 18.06
CA ALA A 10 17.92 11.05 17.24
C ALA A 10 18.11 10.75 16.61
N SER A 11 18.17 10.74 16.53
CA SER A 11 18.39 10.64 15.83
C SER A 11 18.54 10.30 15.14
N ILE A 12 18.67 10.19 14.90
CA ILE A 12 18.85 9.87 14.30
C ILE A 12 18.49 9.36 13.69
N GLN A 13 18.26 9.20 13.80
CA GLN A 13 17.84 8.95 13.09
C GLN A 13 17.48 9.01 12.08
N GLY A 14 17.77 9.09 11.91
CA GLY A 14 17.34 9.53 10.83
C GLY A 14 16.62 9.20 10.25
N VAL A 15 16.70 9.32 10.40
CA VAL A 15 16.22 8.90 9.62
C VAL A 15 15.06 8.90 8.78
N PHE A 16 14.35 7.95 8.55
CA PHE A 16 13.22 7.90 7.69
C PHE A 16 12.02 8.28 8.49
N ALA A 17 11.36 9.35 8.09
CA ALA A 17 10.08 9.66 8.65
C ALA A 17 9.12 8.53 8.28
N GLN A 18 8.45 7.95 9.26
CA GLN A 18 7.41 6.99 9.01
C GLN A 18 6.21 7.71 8.40
N GLN A 19 5.66 7.15 7.34
CA GLN A 19 4.47 7.70 6.73
C GLN A 19 3.26 7.30 7.56
N THR A 20 2.48 8.29 8.00
CA THR A 20 1.25 7.99 8.71
C THR A 20 0.17 7.59 7.73
N TYR A 21 -0.90 6.95 8.24
CA TYR A 21 -2.02 6.55 7.39
C TYR A 21 -2.60 7.76 6.65
N GLU A 22 -2.69 8.92 7.30
CA GLU A 22 -3.26 10.12 6.69
C GLU A 22 -2.44 10.62 5.52
N GLU A 23 -1.15 10.32 5.50
CA GLU A 23 -0.24 10.78 4.45
C GLU A 23 -0.13 9.79 3.30
N MET A 24 -0.65 8.58 3.47
CA MET A 24 -0.55 7.56 2.43
C MET A 24 -1.47 7.89 1.27
N GLU A 25 -1.00 7.56 0.07
CA GLU A 25 -1.87 7.62 -1.10
C GLU A 25 -2.94 6.55 -0.98
N ARG A 26 -4.16 6.89 -1.36
CA ARG A 26 -5.30 5.98 -1.29
C ARG A 26 -5.66 5.49 -2.68
N LEU A 27 -5.82 4.17 -2.80
CA LEU A 27 -6.28 3.55 -4.02
C LEU A 27 -7.62 2.89 -3.73
N THR A 28 -8.63 3.20 -4.52
CA THR A 28 -9.95 2.58 -4.36
C THR A 28 -10.00 1.30 -5.15
N VAL A 29 -10.54 0.24 -4.54
CA VAL A 29 -10.54 -1.11 -5.10
C VAL A 29 -11.91 -1.74 -5.01
N ASN A 30 -12.18 -2.70 -5.89
CA ASN A 30 -13.45 -3.41 -5.93
C ASN A 30 -13.18 -4.85 -6.36
N GLU A 31 -13.98 -5.79 -5.84
CA GLU A 31 -13.75 -7.22 -6.10
C GLU A 31 -14.02 -7.62 -7.54
N GLN A 32 -14.66 -6.77 -8.33
CA GLN A 32 -14.96 -7.09 -9.73
C GLN A 32 -13.84 -6.67 -10.69
N VAL A 33 -12.84 -5.95 -10.21
CA VAL A 33 -11.70 -5.54 -11.05
C VAL A 33 -10.41 -5.78 -10.31
N THR A 34 -9.37 -6.11 -11.07
CA THR A 34 -8.03 -6.26 -10.53
C THR A 34 -7.30 -4.93 -10.60
N THR A 35 -6.63 -4.56 -9.51
CA THR A 35 -5.75 -3.40 -9.50
C THR A 35 -4.33 -3.90 -9.79
N VAL A 36 -3.72 -3.38 -10.84
CA VAL A 36 -2.37 -3.75 -11.25
C VAL A 36 -1.43 -2.62 -10.86
N ILE A 37 -0.40 -2.94 -10.09
CA ILE A 37 0.61 -1.96 -9.69
C ILE A 37 1.94 -2.35 -10.31
N THR A 38 2.52 -1.44 -11.09
CA THR A 38 3.78 -1.67 -11.79
C THR A 38 4.84 -0.75 -11.24
N ALA A 39 5.97 -1.34 -10.83
CA ALA A 39 7.12 -0.58 -10.35
C ALA A 39 8.09 -0.34 -11.51
N THR A 40 8.94 0.68 -11.36
CA THR A 40 9.92 1.03 -12.38
C THR A 40 11.17 0.14 -12.31
N GLU A 41 11.26 -0.72 -11.30
CA GLU A 41 12.36 -1.64 -11.12
C GLU A 41 11.85 -2.88 -10.41
N PRO A 42 12.62 -3.97 -10.35
CA PRO A 42 12.14 -5.22 -9.74
C PRO A 42 11.74 -5.01 -8.29
N ILE A 43 10.62 -5.62 -7.91
CA ILE A 43 10.10 -5.56 -6.56
C ILE A 43 10.84 -6.60 -5.72
N ARG A 44 11.36 -6.16 -4.57
CA ARG A 44 12.13 -7.01 -3.66
C ARG A 44 11.24 -7.57 -2.56
N PHE A 45 10.17 -6.85 -2.21
CA PHE A 45 9.36 -7.20 -1.06
C PHE A 45 7.98 -6.55 -1.19
N VAL A 46 6.94 -7.31 -0.86
CA VAL A 46 5.56 -6.81 -0.80
C VAL A 46 4.95 -7.28 0.49
N ASP A 47 4.30 -6.37 1.19
CA ASP A 47 3.51 -6.71 2.36
C ASP A 47 2.08 -6.24 2.15
N ILE A 48 1.12 -7.10 2.44
CA ILE A 48 -0.31 -6.77 2.44
C ILE A 48 -0.76 -6.96 3.87
N SER A 49 -1.21 -5.89 4.52
CA SER A 49 -1.35 -5.84 5.97
C SER A 49 -2.49 -6.70 6.52
N THR A 50 -3.45 -7.09 5.69
CA THR A 50 -4.58 -7.94 6.13
C THR A 50 -4.81 -9.04 5.11
N ASP A 51 -5.66 -10.00 5.47
CA ASP A 51 -6.05 -11.08 4.56
C ASP A 51 -7.30 -10.73 3.74
N LYS A 52 -7.76 -9.48 3.79
CA LYS A 52 -8.92 -9.05 3.01
C LYS A 52 -8.59 -8.79 1.54
N ILE A 53 -7.32 -8.74 1.20
CA ILE A 53 -6.84 -8.50 -0.16
C ILE A 53 -6.08 -9.72 -0.62
N ALA A 54 -6.42 -10.21 -1.81
CA ALA A 54 -5.65 -11.24 -2.49
C ALA A 54 -4.67 -10.57 -3.44
N GLY A 55 -3.44 -11.09 -3.51
CA GLY A 55 -2.45 -10.52 -4.40
C GLY A 55 -1.51 -11.58 -4.92
N ASP A 56 -0.91 -11.31 -6.08
CA ASP A 56 0.17 -12.12 -6.62
C ASP A 56 1.14 -11.22 -7.39
N GLN A 57 2.25 -11.81 -7.79
CA GLN A 57 3.31 -11.11 -8.51
C GLN A 57 3.62 -11.89 -9.78
N PRO A 58 2.89 -11.58 -10.88
CA PRO A 58 3.07 -12.36 -12.13
C PRO A 58 4.42 -12.16 -12.80
N ILE A 59 5.03 -10.98 -12.64
CA ILE A 59 6.38 -10.71 -13.13
C ILE A 59 7.12 -9.88 -12.09
N ASN A 60 8.42 -9.70 -12.27
CA ASN A 60 9.27 -9.19 -11.19
C ASN A 60 9.01 -7.75 -10.79
N ASN A 61 8.31 -6.96 -11.61
CA ASN A 61 8.04 -5.56 -11.30
C ASN A 61 6.55 -5.24 -11.19
N THR A 62 5.68 -6.24 -11.17
CA THR A 62 4.23 -6.02 -11.22
C THR A 62 3.54 -6.91 -10.21
N ILE A 63 2.61 -6.32 -9.46
CA ILE A 63 1.72 -7.07 -8.58
C ILE A 63 0.28 -6.83 -9.00
N ARG A 64 -0.57 -7.80 -8.70
CA ARG A 64 -2.01 -7.70 -8.93
C ARG A 64 -2.71 -7.85 -7.59
N LEU A 65 -3.66 -6.97 -7.33
CA LEU A 65 -4.39 -6.93 -6.07
C LEU A 65 -5.88 -6.93 -6.33
N LYS A 66 -6.62 -7.59 -5.46
CA LYS A 66 -8.07 -7.66 -5.58
C LYS A 66 -8.66 -7.96 -4.21
N PRO A 67 -9.71 -7.24 -3.79
CA PRO A 67 -10.39 -7.60 -2.55
C PRO A 67 -10.97 -9.01 -2.63
N LYS A 68 -10.86 -9.74 -1.54
CA LYS A 68 -11.57 -11.01 -1.43
C LYS A 68 -13.05 -10.74 -1.28
N GLU A 69 -13.86 -11.71 -1.68
CA GLU A 69 -15.30 -11.60 -1.54
C GLU A 69 -15.67 -11.50 -0.06
N GLY A 70 -16.69 -10.69 0.20
CA GLY A 70 -17.16 -10.47 1.56
C GLY A 70 -17.97 -9.21 1.63
N ALA A 71 -18.50 -8.94 2.81
CA ALA A 71 -19.27 -7.73 3.06
C ALA A 71 -18.30 -6.61 3.40
N HIS A 72 -18.14 -5.67 2.48
CA HIS A 72 -17.29 -4.51 2.69
C HIS A 72 -18.11 -3.24 2.52
N GLU A 73 -17.75 -2.23 3.28
CA GLU A 73 -18.44 -0.94 3.22
C GLU A 73 -17.65 0.04 2.38
N ASP A 74 -18.39 0.94 1.73
CA ASP A 74 -17.78 1.98 0.91
C ASP A 74 -16.84 2.83 1.79
N GLY A 75 -15.60 3.00 1.36
CA GLY A 75 -14.60 3.74 2.12
C GLY A 75 -13.87 2.95 3.18
N GLU A 76 -14.23 1.68 3.38
CA GLU A 76 -13.53 0.83 4.34
C GLU A 76 -12.09 0.60 3.90
N VAL A 77 -11.14 0.72 4.84
CA VAL A 77 -9.74 0.41 4.57
C VAL A 77 -9.57 -1.10 4.66
N LEU A 78 -9.31 -1.73 3.52
CA LEU A 78 -9.17 -3.18 3.48
C LEU A 78 -7.77 -3.63 3.85
N ALA A 79 -6.75 -2.87 3.46
CA ALA A 79 -5.36 -3.20 3.76
C ALA A 79 -4.47 -2.03 3.42
N ILE A 80 -3.27 -2.06 3.96
CA ILE A 80 -2.18 -1.20 3.52
C ILE A 80 -1.19 -2.10 2.80
N VAL A 81 -0.83 -1.74 1.58
CA VAL A 81 0.16 -2.48 0.81
C VAL A 81 1.47 -1.70 0.81
N THR A 82 2.56 -2.41 1.12
CA THR A 82 3.91 -1.85 1.09
C THR A 82 4.68 -2.53 -0.02
N ILE A 83 5.29 -1.75 -0.89
CA ILE A 83 6.07 -2.24 -2.02
C ILE A 83 7.47 -1.69 -1.87
N VAL A 84 8.46 -2.59 -1.83
CA VAL A 84 9.86 -2.20 -1.69
C VAL A 84 10.62 -2.69 -2.91
N THR A 85 11.27 -1.76 -3.59
CA THR A 85 12.24 -2.08 -4.64
C THR A 85 13.63 -1.82 -4.09
N GLU A 86 14.64 -1.87 -4.93
CA GLU A 86 16.00 -1.63 -4.47
C GLU A 86 16.17 -0.21 -3.94
N ARG A 87 15.53 0.77 -4.60
CA ARG A 87 15.75 2.18 -4.30
C ARG A 87 14.52 2.88 -3.73
N TYR A 88 13.34 2.25 -3.77
CA TYR A 88 12.10 2.91 -3.39
C TYR A 88 11.32 2.09 -2.40
N ARG A 89 10.52 2.80 -1.63
CA ARG A 89 9.54 2.21 -0.74
C ARG A 89 8.25 3.00 -0.90
N SER A 90 7.17 2.30 -1.23
CA SER A 90 5.87 2.94 -1.48
C SER A 90 4.81 2.24 -0.66
N GLN A 91 3.88 3.03 -0.12
CA GLN A 91 2.78 2.49 0.67
C GLN A 91 1.48 3.10 0.19
N TYR A 92 0.47 2.26 0.09
CA TYR A 92 -0.87 2.66 -0.36
C TYR A 92 -1.91 2.08 0.57
N ALA A 93 -2.91 2.89 0.91
CA ALA A 93 -4.09 2.42 1.63
C ALA A 93 -5.14 2.02 0.60
N LEU A 94 -5.62 0.79 0.69
CA LEU A 94 -6.60 0.25 -0.25
C LEU A 94 -7.98 0.42 0.37
N LEU A 95 -8.81 1.25 -0.23
CA LEU A 95 -10.15 1.55 0.25
C LEU A 95 -11.18 0.91 -0.66
N TYR A 96 -12.18 0.28 -0.07
CA TYR A 96 -13.25 -0.36 -0.84
C TYR A 96 -14.15 0.70 -1.47
N THR A 97 -14.55 0.48 -2.70
CA THR A 97 -15.58 1.29 -3.36
C THR A 97 -16.64 0.38 -3.96
N THR A 98 -17.91 0.75 -3.74
CA THR A 98 -19.02 0.05 -4.41
C THR A 98 -19.22 0.55 -5.85
N ARG A 99 -18.60 1.68 -6.20
CA ARG A 99 -18.74 2.26 -7.53
C ARG A 99 -17.59 1.79 -8.40
N LEU A 100 -17.92 0.86 -9.29
CA LEU A 100 -16.93 0.19 -10.11
C LEU A 100 -16.08 1.18 -10.91
N GLN A 101 -16.69 2.27 -11.38
CA GLN A 101 -15.97 3.24 -12.18
C GLN A 101 -14.93 4.04 -11.39
N GLU A 102 -14.97 3.95 -10.06
CA GLU A 102 -13.99 4.61 -9.21
C GLU A 102 -12.83 3.70 -8.82
N ALA A 103 -12.92 2.41 -9.13
CA ALA A 103 -11.87 1.47 -8.77
C ALA A 103 -10.64 1.70 -9.64
N VAL A 104 -9.48 1.73 -9.01
CA VAL A 104 -8.21 1.91 -9.71
C VAL A 104 -7.83 0.59 -10.36
N THR A 105 -7.57 0.63 -11.67
CA THR A 105 -7.19 -0.58 -12.41
C THR A 105 -5.71 -0.61 -12.73
N ASP A 106 -5.01 0.53 -12.65
CA ASP A 106 -3.61 0.59 -13.03
C ASP A 106 -2.92 1.71 -12.24
N LYS A 107 -1.77 1.40 -11.67
CA LYS A 107 -0.98 2.36 -10.91
C LYS A 107 0.48 2.11 -11.18
N VAL A 108 1.19 3.16 -11.60
CA VAL A 108 2.65 3.10 -11.78
C VAL A 108 3.29 3.78 -10.59
N VAL A 109 4.24 3.09 -10.00
CA VAL A 109 4.95 3.58 -8.80
C VAL A 109 6.20 4.34 -9.20
#